data_32b9d587a06155af511bce123b1ee741
#
_entry.id   32b9d587a06155af511bce123b1ee741
#
_cell.length_a   1.000
_cell.length_b   1.000
_cell.length_c   1.000
_cell.angle_alpha   90.00
_cell.angle_beta   90.00
_cell.angle_gamma   90.00
#
_symmetry.space_group_name_H-M   'P 1'
#
loop_
_entity.id
_entity.type
_entity.pdbx_description
1 polymer ?
#
loop_
_entity_poly.entity_id
_entity_poly.type
_entity_poly.pdbx_seq_one_letter_code
_entity_poly.pdbx_strand_id
1 'polypeptide(L)'
;MLIPSLALITILFLLLVWATIRERVMAKEIKLAKQFYAAIWNNAHEFIFLIDKTSHVTKTNYYTVCKMPPREDRKCFGEILQCRYAREADNCNKHEKCRDCIIRSKISETFKSRGSFSNFETTMDIQISSHLAGLYSMMVSGRYLSLNGHDYVILTVHDISEERALKSSLKHSNEKFLCFFDNVTVGCAICDKEGKLIEVNDTYVEYMGLESKKDAVSQLNIYTNPCINPEFKEMMRSGIP
;
A
#
# COMPACT_ATOMS: atom_id res chain seq x y z
N MET A 1 -41.34 -25.60 58.30
CA MET A 1 -40.37 -26.13 57.28
C MET A 1 -40.57 -25.54 55.85
N LEU A 2 -41.13 -24.33 55.66
CA LEU A 2 -41.35 -23.71 54.30
C LEU A 2 -40.37 -22.63 53.93
N ILE A 3 -39.54 -22.13 54.87
CA ILE A 3 -38.59 -21.03 54.65
C ILE A 3 -37.39 -21.41 53.76
N PRO A 4 -36.78 -22.60 53.83
CA PRO A 4 -35.63 -22.92 52.95
C PRO A 4 -35.98 -23.11 51.47
N SER A 5 -37.24 -23.45 51.16
CA SER A 5 -37.67 -23.60 49.75
C SER A 5 -37.85 -22.24 49.03
N LEU A 6 -38.29 -21.21 49.74
CA LEU A 6 -38.49 -19.86 49.16
C LEU A 6 -37.12 -19.20 48.85
N ALA A 7 -36.13 -19.37 49.74
CA ALA A 7 -34.79 -18.89 49.54
C ALA A 7 -34.12 -19.57 48.32
N LEU A 8 -34.34 -20.86 48.14
CA LEU A 8 -33.81 -21.61 46.97
C LEU A 8 -34.42 -21.10 45.64
N ILE A 9 -35.74 -20.88 45.66
CA ILE A 9 -36.45 -20.35 44.45
C ILE A 9 -35.98 -18.95 44.10
N THR A 10 -35.76 -18.06 45.08
CA THR A 10 -35.24 -16.71 44.82
C THR A 10 -33.81 -16.76 44.28
N ILE A 11 -32.94 -17.61 44.80
CA ILE A 11 -31.57 -17.78 44.27
C ILE A 11 -31.61 -18.31 42.84
N LEU A 12 -32.44 -19.30 42.55
CA LEU A 12 -32.58 -19.83 41.19
C LEU A 12 -33.10 -18.77 40.21
N PHE A 13 -34.05 -17.96 40.62
CA PHE A 13 -34.58 -16.86 39.83
C PHE A 13 -33.49 -15.78 39.53
N LEU A 14 -32.71 -15.42 40.56
CA LEU A 14 -31.60 -14.48 40.39
C LEU A 14 -30.52 -15.02 39.45
N LEU A 15 -30.21 -16.31 39.54
CA LEU A 15 -29.27 -16.97 38.61
C LEU A 15 -29.78 -16.99 37.16
N LEU A 16 -31.07 -17.26 36.96
CA LEU A 16 -31.70 -17.21 35.64
C LEU A 16 -31.69 -15.80 35.06
N VAL A 17 -32.05 -14.79 35.88
CA VAL A 17 -31.97 -13.38 35.44
C VAL A 17 -30.53 -12.99 35.10
N TRP A 18 -29.58 -13.38 35.95
CA TRP A 18 -28.15 -13.12 35.67
C TRP A 18 -27.67 -13.81 34.40
N ALA A 19 -28.05 -15.08 34.19
CA ALA A 19 -27.68 -15.81 32.95
C ALA A 19 -28.26 -15.15 31.70
N THR A 20 -29.54 -14.74 31.74
CA THR A 20 -30.16 -14.05 30.57
C THR A 20 -29.56 -12.68 30.31
N ILE A 21 -29.18 -11.92 31.32
CA ILE A 21 -28.48 -10.65 31.17
C ILE A 21 -27.11 -10.89 30.56
N ARG A 22 -26.35 -11.86 31.06
CA ARG A 22 -25.04 -12.23 30.57
C ARG A 22 -25.07 -12.66 29.10
N GLU A 23 -26.02 -13.50 28.71
CA GLU A 23 -26.22 -13.89 27.30
C GLU A 23 -26.51 -12.70 26.41
N ARG A 24 -27.34 -11.75 26.84
CA ARG A 24 -27.64 -10.53 26.05
C ARG A 24 -26.43 -9.63 25.91
N VAL A 25 -25.62 -9.49 26.96
CA VAL A 25 -24.37 -8.70 26.89
C VAL A 25 -23.39 -9.35 25.93
N MET A 26 -23.15 -10.66 26.06
CA MET A 26 -22.26 -11.40 25.17
C MET A 26 -22.74 -11.36 23.71
N ALA A 27 -24.05 -11.49 23.48
CA ALA A 27 -24.62 -11.37 22.13
C ALA A 27 -24.40 -9.98 21.49
N LYS A 28 -24.51 -8.90 22.31
CA LYS A 28 -24.20 -7.53 21.86
C LYS A 28 -22.73 -7.36 21.51
N GLU A 29 -21.83 -7.85 22.35
CA GLU A 29 -20.38 -7.79 22.10
C GLU A 29 -19.98 -8.56 20.84
N ILE A 30 -20.51 -9.76 20.66
CA ILE A 30 -20.29 -10.56 19.45
C ILE A 30 -20.82 -9.84 18.20
N LYS A 31 -21.99 -9.22 18.30
CA LYS A 31 -22.58 -8.45 17.18
C LYS A 31 -21.71 -7.25 16.84
N LEU A 32 -21.25 -6.50 17.83
CA LEU A 32 -20.38 -5.35 17.64
C LEU A 32 -19.04 -5.77 17.03
N ALA A 33 -18.41 -6.82 17.55
CA ALA A 33 -17.18 -7.36 17.01
C ALA A 33 -17.33 -7.80 15.53
N LYS A 34 -18.46 -8.44 15.18
CA LYS A 34 -18.76 -8.81 13.80
C LYS A 34 -18.94 -7.59 12.88
N GLN A 35 -19.60 -6.54 13.38
CA GLN A 35 -19.75 -5.29 12.62
C GLN A 35 -18.42 -4.59 12.41
N PHE A 36 -17.60 -4.50 13.44
CA PHE A 36 -16.23 -3.95 13.34
C PHE A 36 -15.36 -4.74 12.34
N TYR A 37 -15.39 -6.05 12.46
CA TYR A 37 -14.69 -6.91 11.52
C TYR A 37 -15.16 -6.69 10.09
N ALA A 38 -16.46 -6.66 9.84
CA ALA A 38 -17.02 -6.42 8.51
C ALA A 38 -16.65 -5.03 7.98
N ALA A 39 -16.66 -4.00 8.83
CA ALA A 39 -16.26 -2.66 8.45
C ALA A 39 -14.80 -2.59 8.02
N ILE A 40 -13.87 -3.15 8.80
CA ILE A 40 -12.44 -3.18 8.46
C ILE A 40 -12.22 -4.01 7.19
N TRP A 41 -12.83 -5.19 7.11
CA TRP A 41 -12.67 -6.13 6.00
C TRP A 41 -13.15 -5.57 4.66
N ASN A 42 -14.29 -4.87 4.67
CA ASN A 42 -14.90 -4.34 3.45
C ASN A 42 -14.35 -2.98 3.01
N ASN A 43 -13.72 -2.23 3.92
CA ASN A 43 -13.13 -0.92 3.62
C ASN A 43 -11.60 -0.94 3.53
N ALA A 44 -10.97 -2.10 3.66
CA ALA A 44 -9.54 -2.22 3.43
C ALA A 44 -9.22 -1.90 1.96
N HIS A 45 -8.26 -1.02 1.71
CA HIS A 45 -7.76 -0.73 0.37
C HIS A 45 -6.85 -1.84 -0.17
N GLU A 46 -6.42 -2.74 0.68
CA GLU A 46 -5.58 -3.88 0.34
C GLU A 46 -6.42 -5.13 0.16
N PHE A 47 -5.98 -6.00 -0.72
CA PHE A 47 -6.54 -7.35 -0.83
C PHE A 47 -5.99 -8.22 0.29
N ILE A 48 -6.88 -8.84 1.04
CA ILE A 48 -6.55 -9.73 2.16
C ILE A 48 -6.94 -11.14 1.80
N PHE A 49 -6.01 -12.09 1.98
CA PHE A 49 -6.22 -13.50 1.73
C PHE A 49 -5.81 -14.29 2.97
N LEU A 50 -6.70 -15.15 3.45
CA LEU A 50 -6.40 -16.13 4.48
C LEU A 50 -6.14 -17.46 3.79
N ILE A 51 -4.92 -17.96 3.85
CA ILE A 51 -4.43 -19.13 3.10
C ILE A 51 -4.15 -20.26 4.08
N ASP A 52 -4.65 -21.44 3.80
CA ASP A 52 -4.41 -22.65 4.58
C ASP A 52 -3.10 -23.37 4.18
N LYS A 53 -2.74 -24.42 4.94
CA LYS A 53 -1.53 -25.23 4.65
C LYS A 53 -1.53 -25.90 3.29
N THR A 54 -2.70 -26.07 2.68
CA THR A 54 -2.83 -26.66 1.33
C THR A 54 -2.73 -25.61 0.22
N SER A 55 -2.37 -24.36 0.59
CA SER A 55 -2.25 -23.20 -0.30
C SER A 55 -3.59 -22.74 -0.89
N HIS A 56 -4.71 -23.13 -0.30
CA HIS A 56 -6.03 -22.64 -0.70
C HIS A 56 -6.43 -21.43 0.14
N VAL A 57 -7.10 -20.51 -0.52
CA VAL A 57 -7.68 -19.32 0.14
C VAL A 57 -8.99 -19.73 0.81
N THR A 58 -9.04 -19.61 2.12
CA THR A 58 -10.24 -19.90 2.92
C THR A 58 -11.13 -18.69 3.07
N LYS A 59 -10.55 -17.48 3.00
CA LYS A 59 -11.28 -16.22 3.11
C LYS A 59 -10.53 -15.10 2.40
N THR A 60 -11.26 -14.21 1.73
CA THR A 60 -10.70 -13.02 1.06
C THR A 60 -11.72 -11.89 0.99
N ASN A 61 -11.27 -10.64 1.03
CA ASN A 61 -12.06 -9.47 0.71
C ASN A 61 -11.99 -9.08 -0.77
N TYR A 62 -11.19 -9.78 -1.56
CA TYR A 62 -10.93 -9.48 -2.97
C TYR A 62 -12.21 -9.25 -3.78
N TYR A 63 -13.19 -10.14 -3.66
CA TYR A 63 -14.44 -10.01 -4.38
C TYR A 63 -15.26 -8.79 -3.99
N THR A 64 -15.23 -8.41 -2.70
CA THR A 64 -15.91 -7.21 -2.20
C THR A 64 -15.23 -5.94 -2.72
N VAL A 65 -13.91 -5.88 -2.65
CA VAL A 65 -13.11 -4.73 -3.13
C VAL A 65 -13.25 -4.56 -4.65
N CYS A 66 -13.21 -5.66 -5.40
CA CYS A 66 -13.37 -5.65 -6.86
C CYS A 66 -14.83 -5.58 -7.32
N LYS A 67 -15.80 -5.49 -6.41
CA LYS A 67 -17.26 -5.48 -6.69
C LYS A 67 -17.71 -6.66 -7.56
N MET A 68 -17.12 -7.82 -7.32
CA MET A 68 -17.44 -9.07 -8.01
C MET A 68 -18.27 -9.99 -7.13
N PRO A 69 -19.09 -10.89 -7.72
CA PRO A 69 -19.80 -11.89 -6.95
C PRO A 69 -18.80 -12.84 -6.27
N PRO A 70 -19.03 -13.21 -4.99
CA PRO A 70 -18.18 -14.16 -4.30
C PRO A 70 -18.23 -15.51 -5.01
N ARG A 71 -17.08 -16.19 -5.07
CA ARG A 71 -16.98 -17.56 -5.57
C ARG A 71 -16.76 -18.49 -4.40
N GLU A 72 -17.54 -19.55 -4.32
CA GLU A 72 -17.51 -20.51 -3.20
C GLU A 72 -16.42 -21.58 -3.36
N ASP A 73 -15.81 -21.70 -4.53
CA ASP A 73 -14.80 -22.72 -4.79
C ASP A 73 -13.50 -22.44 -4.02
N ARG A 74 -12.96 -23.48 -3.41
CA ARG A 74 -11.61 -23.45 -2.83
C ARG A 74 -10.58 -23.24 -3.93
N LYS A 75 -10.05 -22.03 -4.02
CA LYS A 75 -9.08 -21.65 -5.06
C LYS A 75 -7.76 -21.23 -4.44
N CYS A 76 -6.68 -21.47 -5.17
CA CYS A 76 -5.40 -20.92 -4.83
C CYS A 76 -5.34 -19.41 -5.11
N PHE A 77 -4.43 -18.71 -4.45
CA PHE A 77 -4.21 -17.27 -4.61
C PHE A 77 -4.12 -16.82 -6.08
N GLY A 78 -3.31 -17.51 -6.89
CA GLY A 78 -3.15 -17.18 -8.31
C GLY A 78 -4.40 -17.39 -9.17
N GLU A 79 -5.30 -18.30 -8.77
CA GLU A 79 -6.58 -18.51 -9.45
C GLU A 79 -7.58 -17.41 -9.14
N ILE A 80 -7.57 -16.89 -7.89
CA ILE A 80 -8.43 -15.78 -7.49
C ILE A 80 -8.03 -14.51 -8.23
N LEU A 81 -6.73 -14.21 -8.30
CA LEU A 81 -6.19 -13.08 -9.04
C LEU A 81 -6.16 -13.29 -10.56
N GLN A 82 -6.56 -14.46 -11.03
CA GLN A 82 -6.47 -14.83 -12.43
C GLN A 82 -5.07 -14.57 -13.02
N CYS A 83 -4.04 -15.02 -12.30
CA CYS A 83 -2.67 -14.99 -12.75
C CYS A 83 -2.55 -15.66 -14.13
N ARG A 84 -1.78 -15.09 -15.04
CA ARG A 84 -1.58 -15.60 -16.40
C ARG A 84 -1.30 -17.11 -16.42
N TYR A 85 -0.36 -17.57 -15.62
CA TYR A 85 0.01 -18.98 -15.57
C TYR A 85 -1.09 -19.89 -14.98
N ALA A 86 -1.93 -19.37 -14.08
CA ALA A 86 -3.07 -20.10 -13.59
C ALA A 86 -4.18 -20.21 -14.63
N ARG A 87 -4.34 -19.19 -15.49
CA ARG A 87 -5.29 -19.20 -16.60
C ARG A 87 -4.86 -20.16 -17.74
N GLU A 88 -3.56 -20.14 -18.08
CA GLU A 88 -3.00 -20.98 -19.14
C GLU A 88 -3.06 -22.48 -18.81
N ALA A 89 -2.98 -22.85 -17.52
CA ALA A 89 -2.99 -24.23 -17.05
C ALA A 89 -4.28 -24.65 -16.33
N ASP A 90 -5.32 -23.82 -16.35
CA ASP A 90 -6.60 -23.99 -15.63
C ASP A 90 -6.46 -24.23 -14.11
N ASN A 91 -5.27 -24.04 -13.56
CA ASN A 91 -5.03 -24.23 -12.13
C ASN A 91 -3.71 -23.55 -11.72
N CYS A 92 -3.72 -22.95 -10.53
CA CYS A 92 -2.50 -22.41 -9.90
C CYS A 92 -1.65 -23.56 -9.35
N ASN A 93 -0.59 -23.97 -9.94
CA ASN A 93 0.38 -24.99 -9.59
C ASN A 93 0.65 -26.03 -10.70
N LYS A 94 -0.14 -26.02 -11.78
CA LYS A 94 0.08 -26.95 -12.88
C LYS A 94 1.07 -26.43 -13.91
N HIS A 95 1.17 -25.13 -14.09
CA HIS A 95 2.11 -24.51 -15.01
C HIS A 95 3.57 -24.64 -14.50
N GLU A 96 4.53 -24.90 -15.39
CA GLU A 96 5.95 -25.03 -15.04
C GLU A 96 6.51 -23.81 -14.28
N LYS A 97 6.13 -22.58 -14.69
CA LYS A 97 6.52 -21.33 -14.04
C LYS A 97 5.96 -21.19 -12.60
N CYS A 98 4.97 -21.97 -12.22
CA CYS A 98 4.47 -21.99 -10.85
C CYS A 98 5.45 -22.65 -9.86
N ARG A 99 6.44 -23.42 -10.34
CA ARG A 99 7.51 -24.00 -9.49
C ARG A 99 8.38 -22.90 -8.91
N ASP A 100 8.64 -21.86 -9.72
CA ASP A 100 9.50 -20.73 -9.35
C ASP A 100 8.68 -19.50 -8.88
N CYS A 101 7.40 -19.70 -8.56
CA CYS A 101 6.55 -18.64 -8.09
C CYS A 101 7.00 -18.10 -6.73
N ILE A 102 7.51 -16.87 -6.74
CA ILE A 102 8.10 -16.26 -5.56
C ILE A 102 7.08 -16.04 -4.42
N ILE A 103 5.82 -15.72 -4.75
CA ILE A 103 4.76 -15.58 -3.74
C ILE A 103 4.47 -16.91 -3.06
N ARG A 104 4.40 -18.00 -3.83
CA ARG A 104 4.23 -19.34 -3.28
C ARG A 104 5.41 -19.75 -2.38
N SER A 105 6.64 -19.47 -2.82
CA SER A 105 7.82 -19.70 -2.01
C SER A 105 7.76 -18.95 -0.68
N LYS A 106 7.39 -17.67 -0.71
CA LYS A 106 7.20 -16.83 0.49
C LYS A 106 6.11 -17.36 1.43
N ILE A 107 4.98 -17.80 0.90
CA ILE A 107 3.90 -18.40 1.68
C ILE A 107 4.41 -19.69 2.35
N SER A 108 5.09 -20.56 1.59
CA SER A 108 5.65 -21.82 2.12
C SER A 108 6.70 -21.58 3.21
N GLU A 109 7.59 -20.60 3.01
CA GLU A 109 8.60 -20.18 3.99
C GLU A 109 7.94 -19.68 5.27
N THR A 110 6.86 -18.86 5.14
CA THR A 110 6.11 -18.33 6.26
C THR A 110 5.45 -19.43 7.10
N PHE A 111 4.92 -20.49 6.46
CA PHE A 111 4.40 -21.65 7.19
C PHE A 111 5.52 -22.41 7.93
N LYS A 112 6.69 -22.59 7.30
CA LYS A 112 7.83 -23.32 7.88
C LYS A 112 8.44 -22.58 9.07
N SER A 113 8.66 -21.28 8.91
CA SER A 113 9.29 -20.42 9.93
C SER A 113 8.34 -20.00 11.03
N ARG A 114 7.01 -20.10 10.81
CA ARG A 114 5.96 -19.46 11.62
C ARG A 114 6.18 -17.97 11.80
N GLY A 115 6.80 -17.33 10.82
CA GLY A 115 7.24 -15.94 10.83
C GLY A 115 6.33 -15.01 10.03
N SER A 116 6.97 -13.97 9.50
CA SER A 116 6.32 -12.99 8.62
C SER A 116 7.32 -12.43 7.63
N PHE A 117 6.81 -11.89 6.53
CA PHE A 117 7.53 -11.00 5.61
C PHE A 117 6.69 -9.78 5.32
N SER A 118 7.32 -8.66 4.99
CA SER A 118 6.63 -7.41 4.72
C SER A 118 7.25 -6.69 3.53
N ASN A 119 6.41 -5.90 2.85
CA ASN A 119 6.81 -4.98 1.77
C ASN A 119 7.61 -5.64 0.64
N PHE A 120 7.25 -6.89 0.32
CA PHE A 120 7.85 -7.59 -0.80
C PHE A 120 7.21 -7.11 -2.09
N GLU A 121 8.00 -6.44 -2.93
CA GLU A 121 7.53 -5.94 -4.23
C GLU A 121 7.72 -7.01 -5.31
N THR A 122 6.68 -7.22 -6.11
CA THR A 122 6.69 -8.14 -7.24
C THR A 122 5.78 -7.65 -8.35
N THR A 123 5.97 -8.20 -9.54
CA THR A 123 5.08 -7.95 -10.69
C THR A 123 4.34 -9.23 -11.05
N MET A 124 3.04 -9.10 -11.30
CA MET A 124 2.20 -10.21 -11.73
C MET A 124 1.36 -9.82 -12.95
N ASP A 125 1.32 -10.69 -13.93
CA ASP A 125 0.35 -10.60 -15.01
C ASP A 125 -0.96 -11.23 -14.54
N ILE A 126 -1.95 -10.39 -14.26
CA ILE A 126 -3.24 -10.78 -13.69
C ILE A 126 -4.39 -10.18 -14.49
N GLN A 127 -5.57 -10.73 -14.29
CA GLN A 127 -6.80 -10.22 -14.87
C GLN A 127 -7.82 -9.93 -13.78
N ILE A 128 -8.00 -8.65 -13.47
CA ILE A 128 -8.95 -8.21 -12.44
C ILE A 128 -10.39 -8.27 -12.96
N SER A 129 -10.60 -8.00 -14.24
CA SER A 129 -11.90 -8.10 -14.90
C SER A 129 -11.75 -8.54 -16.36
N SER A 130 -12.85 -8.79 -17.07
CA SER A 130 -12.82 -9.16 -18.50
C SER A 130 -12.07 -8.15 -19.38
N HIS A 131 -11.95 -6.89 -18.94
CA HIS A 131 -11.36 -5.80 -19.71
C HIS A 131 -10.03 -5.27 -19.10
N LEU A 132 -9.68 -5.69 -17.88
CA LEU A 132 -8.51 -5.23 -17.13
C LEU A 132 -7.56 -6.40 -16.90
N ALA A 133 -6.86 -6.80 -17.96
CA ALA A 133 -5.73 -7.72 -17.89
C ALA A 133 -4.43 -6.96 -18.11
N GLY A 134 -3.39 -7.27 -17.36
CA GLY A 134 -2.09 -6.62 -17.52
C GLY A 134 -1.09 -6.97 -16.42
N LEU A 135 0.06 -6.31 -16.55
CA LEU A 135 1.16 -6.43 -15.60
C LEU A 135 0.95 -5.42 -14.47
N TYR A 136 0.71 -5.93 -13.28
CA TYR A 136 0.49 -5.14 -12.08
C TYR A 136 1.71 -5.22 -11.17
N SER A 137 2.14 -4.07 -10.65
CA SER A 137 3.14 -4.00 -9.59
C SER A 137 2.44 -4.12 -8.25
N MET A 138 2.85 -5.11 -7.46
CA MET A 138 2.20 -5.43 -6.19
C MET A 138 3.19 -5.40 -5.04
N MET A 139 2.77 -4.86 -3.92
CA MET A 139 3.45 -4.99 -2.65
C MET A 139 2.72 -6.04 -1.81
N VAL A 140 3.46 -7.08 -1.41
CA VAL A 140 2.91 -8.25 -0.74
C VAL A 140 3.53 -8.38 0.64
N SER A 141 2.70 -8.60 1.65
CA SER A 141 3.13 -8.94 3.01
C SER A 141 2.40 -10.18 3.48
N GLY A 142 3.06 -10.99 4.29
CA GLY A 142 2.48 -12.22 4.80
C GLY A 142 2.87 -12.48 6.25
N ARG A 143 1.93 -13.01 7.04
CA ARG A 143 2.15 -13.39 8.43
C ARG A 143 1.48 -14.71 8.76
N TYR A 144 2.21 -15.56 9.48
CA TYR A 144 1.66 -16.78 10.04
C TYR A 144 0.65 -16.47 11.15
N LEU A 145 -0.42 -17.26 11.20
CA LEU A 145 -1.49 -17.14 12.18
C LEU A 145 -2.02 -18.54 12.51
N SER A 146 -2.18 -18.84 13.80
CA SER A 146 -2.87 -20.05 14.25
C SER A 146 -4.19 -19.70 14.92
N LEU A 147 -5.30 -20.24 14.40
CA LEU A 147 -6.65 -19.98 14.88
C LEU A 147 -7.37 -21.33 15.13
N ASN A 148 -7.85 -21.55 16.33
CA ASN A 148 -8.59 -22.76 16.70
C ASN A 148 -7.87 -24.07 16.32
N GLY A 149 -6.54 -24.12 16.47
CA GLY A 149 -5.73 -25.29 16.13
C GLY A 149 -5.44 -25.48 14.64
N HIS A 150 -5.90 -24.57 13.79
CA HIS A 150 -5.59 -24.54 12.37
C HIS A 150 -4.59 -23.45 12.04
N ASP A 151 -3.64 -23.78 11.19
CA ASP A 151 -2.58 -22.87 10.76
C ASP A 151 -2.94 -22.19 9.44
N TYR A 152 -2.70 -20.88 9.38
CA TYR A 152 -2.95 -20.04 8.23
C TYR A 152 -1.78 -19.08 7.98
N VAL A 153 -1.71 -18.58 6.77
CA VAL A 153 -0.98 -17.36 6.44
C VAL A 153 -1.98 -16.29 6.02
N ILE A 154 -1.98 -15.16 6.70
CA ILE A 154 -2.67 -13.97 6.24
C ILE A 154 -1.73 -13.26 5.27
N LEU A 155 -2.19 -13.06 4.04
CA LEU A 155 -1.47 -12.37 2.97
C LEU A 155 -2.20 -11.08 2.67
N THR A 156 -1.49 -9.96 2.66
CA THR A 156 -2.00 -8.68 2.18
C THR A 156 -1.31 -8.32 0.88
N VAL A 157 -2.08 -7.81 -0.07
CA VAL A 157 -1.61 -7.42 -1.40
C VAL A 157 -2.12 -6.03 -1.71
N HIS A 158 -1.20 -5.12 -1.96
CA HIS A 158 -1.45 -3.76 -2.34
C HIS A 158 -1.01 -3.54 -3.79
N ASP A 159 -1.90 -3.01 -4.64
CA ASP A 159 -1.55 -2.60 -6.00
C ASP A 159 -0.84 -1.25 -5.95
N ILE A 160 0.44 -1.24 -6.31
CA ILE A 160 1.30 -0.06 -6.36
C ILE A 160 1.59 0.39 -7.79
N SER A 161 0.81 -0.07 -8.77
CA SER A 161 1.06 0.21 -10.19
C SER A 161 0.98 1.71 -10.51
N GLU A 162 -0.06 2.38 -9.99
CA GLU A 162 -0.25 3.82 -10.19
C GLU A 162 0.84 4.64 -9.49
N GLU A 163 1.15 4.30 -8.24
CA GLU A 163 2.21 4.95 -7.47
C GLU A 163 3.56 4.85 -8.18
N ARG A 164 3.90 3.66 -8.69
CA ARG A 164 5.12 3.44 -9.47
C ARG A 164 5.13 4.22 -10.79
N ALA A 165 4.02 4.25 -11.50
CA ALA A 165 3.89 5.00 -12.74
C ALA A 165 4.08 6.50 -12.51
N LEU A 166 3.45 7.07 -11.47
CA LEU A 166 3.61 8.47 -11.08
C LEU A 166 5.04 8.79 -10.67
N LYS A 167 5.65 7.95 -9.83
CA LYS A 167 7.05 8.12 -9.41
C LYS A 167 8.02 8.06 -10.58
N SER A 168 7.81 7.13 -11.51
CA SER A 168 8.62 7.01 -12.74
C SER A 168 8.43 8.23 -13.64
N SER A 169 7.21 8.71 -13.82
CA SER A 169 6.91 9.90 -14.61
C SER A 169 7.55 11.15 -14.02
N LEU A 170 7.44 11.32 -12.69
CA LEU A 170 8.10 12.44 -11.99
C LEU A 170 9.62 12.39 -12.14
N LYS A 171 10.22 11.22 -11.96
CA LYS A 171 11.66 11.04 -12.15
C LYS A 171 12.09 11.40 -13.56
N HIS A 172 11.37 10.90 -14.55
CA HIS A 172 11.68 11.18 -15.96
C HIS A 172 11.51 12.67 -16.32
N SER A 173 10.46 13.32 -15.79
CA SER A 173 10.25 14.76 -15.94
C SER A 173 11.39 15.57 -15.32
N ASN A 174 11.83 15.18 -14.13
CA ASN A 174 12.95 15.83 -13.44
C ASN A 174 14.28 15.63 -14.21
N GLU A 175 14.55 14.43 -14.70
CA GLU A 175 15.74 14.15 -15.52
C GLU A 175 15.75 14.98 -16.81
N LYS A 176 14.59 15.09 -17.49
CA LYS A 176 14.47 15.96 -18.67
C LYS A 176 14.69 17.42 -18.32
N PHE A 177 14.10 17.89 -17.22
CA PHE A 177 14.30 19.27 -16.77
C PHE A 177 15.77 19.56 -16.50
N LEU A 178 16.46 18.71 -15.75
CA LEU A 178 17.90 18.89 -15.45
C LEU A 178 18.75 18.84 -16.72
N CYS A 179 18.46 17.89 -17.62
CA CYS A 179 19.16 17.82 -18.91
C CYS A 179 18.96 19.09 -19.74
N PHE A 180 17.74 19.62 -19.80
CA PHE A 180 17.47 20.89 -20.49
C PHE A 180 18.15 22.05 -19.78
N PHE A 181 17.99 22.17 -18.46
CA PHE A 181 18.51 23.24 -17.64
C PHE A 181 20.04 23.38 -17.74
N ASP A 182 20.76 22.27 -17.73
CA ASP A 182 22.24 22.28 -17.83
C ASP A 182 22.77 22.47 -19.24
N ASN A 183 21.98 22.15 -20.29
CA ASN A 183 22.46 22.25 -21.68
C ASN A 183 22.00 23.51 -22.40
N VAL A 184 21.20 24.38 -21.79
CA VAL A 184 20.87 25.68 -22.43
C VAL A 184 22.09 26.61 -22.41
N THR A 185 22.24 27.37 -23.51
CA THR A 185 23.34 28.32 -23.69
C THR A 185 23.14 29.66 -22.93
N VAL A 186 22.09 29.72 -22.11
CA VAL A 186 21.77 30.89 -21.30
C VAL A 186 21.99 30.53 -19.82
N GLY A 187 22.61 31.41 -19.07
CA GLY A 187 22.76 31.25 -17.62
C GLY A 187 21.41 31.30 -16.93
N CYS A 188 21.01 30.17 -16.35
CA CYS A 188 19.74 30.01 -15.63
C CYS A 188 19.98 29.84 -14.12
N ALA A 189 19.13 30.49 -13.33
CA ALA A 189 19.15 30.37 -11.86
C ALA A 189 17.73 30.26 -11.31
N ILE A 190 17.56 29.40 -10.30
CA ILE A 190 16.33 29.28 -9.51
C ILE A 190 16.61 29.89 -8.14
N CYS A 191 15.71 30.73 -7.65
CA CYS A 191 15.83 31.36 -6.34
C CYS A 191 14.56 31.17 -5.52
N ASP A 192 14.69 31.30 -4.20
CA ASP A 192 13.56 31.40 -3.28
C ASP A 192 12.95 32.81 -3.28
N LYS A 193 11.91 33.03 -2.46
CA LYS A 193 11.24 34.32 -2.33
C LYS A 193 12.11 35.41 -1.73
N GLU A 194 13.09 35.04 -0.97
CA GLU A 194 14.11 35.89 -0.34
C GLU A 194 15.25 36.23 -1.31
N GLY A 195 15.20 35.70 -2.52
CA GLY A 195 16.19 35.93 -3.60
C GLY A 195 17.47 35.12 -3.47
N LYS A 196 17.51 34.16 -2.53
CA LYS A 196 18.64 33.23 -2.39
C LYS A 196 18.59 32.21 -3.50
N LEU A 197 19.73 31.95 -4.13
CA LEU A 197 19.82 30.93 -5.18
C LEU A 197 19.64 29.53 -4.59
N ILE A 198 18.76 28.73 -5.21
CA ILE A 198 18.52 27.34 -4.88
C ILE A 198 19.32 26.44 -5.82
N GLU A 199 19.31 26.79 -7.11
CA GLU A 199 19.96 26.00 -8.16
C GLU A 199 20.40 26.91 -9.32
N VAL A 200 21.50 26.57 -9.99
CA VAL A 200 22.03 27.25 -11.15
C VAL A 200 22.54 26.26 -12.19
N ASN A 201 22.48 26.58 -13.49
CA ASN A 201 23.06 25.74 -14.51
C ASN A 201 24.57 26.05 -14.72
N ASP A 202 25.26 25.19 -15.47
CA ASP A 202 26.70 25.34 -15.73
C ASP A 202 27.01 26.62 -16.45
N THR A 203 26.19 27.04 -17.42
CA THR A 203 26.33 28.29 -18.13
C THR A 203 26.27 29.53 -17.22
N TYR A 204 25.43 29.49 -16.18
CA TYR A 204 25.37 30.56 -15.17
C TYR A 204 26.69 30.66 -14.37
N VAL A 205 27.26 29.54 -13.98
CA VAL A 205 28.54 29.45 -13.26
C VAL A 205 29.66 30.06 -14.12
N GLU A 206 29.73 29.70 -15.41
CA GLU A 206 30.69 30.23 -16.36
C GLU A 206 30.53 31.74 -16.55
N TYR A 207 29.31 32.25 -16.79
CA TYR A 207 29.05 33.68 -17.00
C TYR A 207 29.37 34.54 -15.78
N MET A 208 29.16 33.98 -14.59
CA MET A 208 29.45 34.68 -13.32
C MET A 208 30.90 34.53 -12.87
N GLY A 209 31.71 33.74 -13.58
CA GLY A 209 33.12 33.49 -13.23
C GLY A 209 33.29 32.77 -11.90
N LEU A 210 32.37 31.91 -11.53
CA LEU A 210 32.38 31.16 -10.27
C LEU A 210 33.08 29.80 -10.44
N GLU A 211 33.60 29.27 -9.35
CA GLU A 211 34.31 27.99 -9.37
C GLU A 211 33.34 26.78 -9.39
N SER A 212 32.13 26.93 -8.84
CA SER A 212 31.15 25.86 -8.77
C SER A 212 29.72 26.36 -8.59
N LYS A 213 28.72 25.49 -8.91
CA LYS A 213 27.30 25.70 -8.60
C LYS A 213 27.08 25.92 -7.08
N LYS A 214 27.86 25.22 -6.25
CA LYS A 214 27.78 25.32 -4.79
C LYS A 214 28.18 26.71 -4.29
N ASP A 215 29.16 27.33 -4.91
CA ASP A 215 29.60 28.70 -4.57
C ASP A 215 28.51 29.71 -4.96
N ALA A 216 27.90 29.54 -6.13
CA ALA A 216 26.78 30.37 -6.56
C ALA A 216 25.63 30.33 -5.53
N VAL A 217 25.19 29.14 -5.14
CA VAL A 217 24.08 28.95 -4.20
C VAL A 217 24.40 29.44 -2.78
N SER A 218 25.67 29.34 -2.34
CA SER A 218 26.06 29.73 -1.00
C SER A 218 26.33 31.23 -0.83
N GLN A 219 26.75 31.91 -1.89
CA GLN A 219 27.28 33.28 -1.80
C GLN A 219 26.38 34.31 -2.46
N LEU A 220 25.55 33.93 -3.43
CA LEU A 220 24.79 34.87 -4.23
C LEU A 220 23.31 34.96 -3.79
N ASN A 221 22.83 36.20 -3.80
CA ASN A 221 21.42 36.53 -3.64
C ASN A 221 21.02 37.55 -4.69
N ILE A 222 19.94 37.31 -5.39
CA ILE A 222 19.48 38.15 -6.53
C ILE A 222 19.24 39.59 -6.06
N TYR A 223 18.65 39.79 -4.90
CA TYR A 223 18.28 41.11 -4.42
C TYR A 223 19.45 41.94 -3.93
N THR A 224 20.51 41.31 -3.45
CA THR A 224 21.72 41.99 -2.97
C THR A 224 22.81 42.10 -4.02
N ASN A 225 22.72 41.32 -5.11
CA ASN A 225 23.73 41.35 -6.18
C ASN A 225 23.69 42.70 -6.91
N PRO A 226 24.80 43.51 -6.94
CA PRO A 226 24.83 44.81 -7.58
C PRO A 226 24.77 44.73 -9.13
N CYS A 227 25.11 43.59 -9.70
CA CYS A 227 25.11 43.41 -11.16
C CYS A 227 23.70 43.20 -11.75
N ILE A 228 22.68 42.98 -10.89
CA ILE A 228 21.31 42.76 -11.35
C ILE A 228 20.56 44.08 -11.36
N ASN A 229 19.88 44.35 -12.52
CA ASN A 229 19.08 45.56 -12.70
C ASN A 229 18.03 45.74 -11.59
N PRO A 230 17.93 46.93 -10.97
CA PRO A 230 16.94 47.24 -9.94
C PRO A 230 15.49 47.00 -10.38
N GLU A 231 15.13 47.34 -11.61
CA GLU A 231 13.79 47.11 -12.14
C GLU A 231 13.45 45.61 -12.20
N PHE A 232 14.42 44.76 -12.58
CA PHE A 232 14.26 43.33 -12.59
C PHE A 232 14.05 42.79 -11.17
N LYS A 233 14.79 43.30 -10.17
CA LYS A 233 14.63 42.94 -8.77
C LYS A 233 13.21 43.25 -8.26
N GLU A 234 12.67 44.38 -8.66
CA GLU A 234 11.33 44.82 -8.25
C GLU A 234 10.23 43.98 -8.92
N MET A 235 10.41 43.66 -10.21
CA MET A 235 9.53 42.73 -10.94
C MET A 235 9.51 41.36 -10.30
N MET A 236 10.64 40.82 -9.92
CA MET A 236 10.73 39.52 -9.21
C MET A 236 10.05 39.55 -7.84
N ARG A 237 10.18 40.65 -7.09
CA ARG A 237 9.49 40.84 -5.80
C ARG A 237 7.99 40.94 -5.92
N SER A 238 7.50 41.56 -6.99
CA SER A 238 6.06 41.72 -7.22
C SER A 238 5.36 40.43 -7.68
N GLY A 239 6.11 39.39 -7.99
CA GLY A 239 5.55 38.12 -8.47
C GLY A 239 4.93 38.20 -9.86
N ILE A 240 5.24 39.24 -10.64
CA ILE A 240 4.80 39.37 -12.03
C ILE A 240 5.84 38.63 -12.89
N PRO A 241 5.40 37.57 -13.64
CA PRO A 241 6.31 36.85 -14.51
C PRO A 241 6.80 37.68 -15.70
#